data_428ce1c87cc4aa51ee68e6561b65c128
#
_entry.id   428ce1c87cc4aa51ee68e6561b65c128
#
_cell.length_a   1.000
_cell.length_b   1.000
_cell.length_c   1.000
_cell.angle_alpha   90.00
_cell.angle_beta   90.00
_cell.angle_gamma   90.00
#
_symmetry.space_group_name_H-M   'P 1'
#
loop_
_entity.id
_entity.type
_entity.pdbx_description
1 polymer ?
#
loop_
_entity_poly.entity_id
_entity_poly.type
_entity_poly.pdbx_seq_one_letter_code
_entity_poly.pdbx_strand_id
1 'polypeptide(L)'
;MTNFNVIKKIKCVITLNMKKEDLPNKIPVFPLSNFIIFPKTTVPLNIFEPRYIDMINDSMKSNKLIGMIQPKTSNIKQIKPELHEVGCLGKITSFRETEDGRFLIEVKGLIRFRKIAEMSTENKYRVLEVNFKDFYQDLEDKKENLKFSDLELIFKDLKSLFEKRGFIINWKALQQQSLDETINALAMASPFSLEEKQVLLEAQNLDIRKNKIAEILKTYTHDIYENNTIQ
;
A
#
# COMPACT_ATOMS: atom_id res chain seq x y z
N MET A 1 -4.00 -6.15 23.31
CA MET A 1 -2.87 -5.20 23.44
C MET A 1 -1.73 -5.73 22.58
N THR A 2 -1.66 -5.34 21.33
CA THR A 2 -0.64 -5.80 20.38
C THR A 2 0.26 -4.61 20.09
N ASN A 3 1.45 -4.62 20.72
CA ASN A 3 2.49 -3.62 20.55
C ASN A 3 3.01 -3.66 19.10
N PHE A 4 2.67 -2.65 18.31
CA PHE A 4 3.33 -2.33 17.04
C PHE A 4 4.67 -1.61 17.33
N ASN A 5 5.66 -2.36 17.76
CA ASN A 5 7.05 -1.93 17.73
C ASN A 5 7.65 -2.37 16.36
N VAL A 6 7.31 -1.67 15.30
CA VAL A 6 7.85 -1.93 13.95
C VAL A 6 8.50 -0.67 13.41
N ILE A 7 9.65 -0.29 13.95
CA ILE A 7 10.67 0.43 13.18
C ILE A 7 12.02 0.25 13.90
N LYS A 8 12.69 -0.88 13.68
CA LYS A 8 14.13 -1.00 13.84
C LYS A 8 14.68 -2.03 12.85
N LYS A 9 15.06 -1.57 11.68
CA LYS A 9 16.23 -1.96 10.88
C LYS A 9 16.11 -1.39 9.47
N ILE A 10 16.58 -0.17 9.30
CA ILE A 10 17.01 0.28 7.98
C ILE A 10 18.25 -0.54 7.63
N LYS A 11 18.10 -1.50 6.74
CA LYS A 11 19.23 -2.18 6.11
C LYS A 11 19.04 -2.20 4.60
N CYS A 12 20.03 -1.60 3.97
CA CYS A 12 20.38 -1.73 2.57
C CYS A 12 19.23 -1.41 1.61
N VAL A 13 19.23 -0.21 1.10
CA VAL A 13 18.45 0.19 -0.09
C VAL A 13 19.00 -0.65 -1.25
N ILE A 14 18.47 -1.85 -1.46
CA ILE A 14 18.53 -2.48 -2.75
C ILE A 14 17.64 -1.61 -3.63
N THR A 15 18.26 -0.75 -4.42
CA THR A 15 17.56 0.01 -5.46
C THR A 15 17.03 -1.03 -6.43
N LEU A 16 15.76 -1.37 -6.27
CA LEU A 16 15.05 -2.28 -7.16
C LEU A 16 14.69 -1.48 -8.41
N ASN A 17 15.67 -1.26 -9.29
CA ASN A 17 15.46 -0.63 -10.59
C ASN A 17 14.71 -1.61 -11.51
N MET A 18 13.40 -1.71 -11.30
CA MET A 18 12.54 -2.43 -12.24
C MET A 18 12.31 -1.53 -13.46
N LYS A 19 12.63 -2.05 -14.64
CA LYS A 19 12.38 -1.37 -15.91
C LYS A 19 10.98 -1.68 -16.42
N LYS A 20 10.47 -0.84 -17.31
CA LYS A 20 9.15 -1.03 -17.94
C LYS A 20 9.04 -2.37 -18.68
N GLU A 21 10.15 -2.80 -19.29
CA GLU A 21 10.27 -4.06 -20.03
C GLU A 21 10.19 -5.31 -19.14
N ASP A 22 10.51 -5.18 -17.86
CA ASP A 22 10.50 -6.28 -16.89
C ASP A 22 9.12 -6.49 -16.25
N LEU A 23 8.14 -5.63 -16.54
CA LEU A 23 6.81 -5.68 -15.96
C LEU A 23 5.99 -6.82 -16.60
N PRO A 24 5.48 -7.76 -15.82
CA PRO A 24 4.67 -8.87 -16.32
C PRO A 24 3.25 -8.39 -16.66
N ASN A 25 2.67 -8.89 -17.73
CA ASN A 25 1.27 -8.64 -18.08
C ASN A 25 0.27 -9.54 -17.31
N LYS A 26 0.76 -10.58 -16.65
CA LYS A 26 -0.04 -11.48 -15.80
C LYS A 26 0.63 -11.60 -14.44
N ILE A 27 -0.13 -11.40 -13.37
CA ILE A 27 0.38 -11.41 -12.01
C ILE A 27 -0.53 -12.23 -11.09
N PRO A 28 0.05 -13.03 -10.17
CA PRO A 28 -0.70 -13.58 -9.05
C PRO A 28 -1.14 -12.44 -8.14
N VAL A 29 -2.37 -12.49 -7.62
CA VAL A 29 -2.86 -11.40 -6.76
C VAL A 29 -3.30 -11.89 -5.40
N PHE A 30 -3.01 -11.05 -4.43
CA PHE A 30 -3.44 -11.19 -3.05
C PHE A 30 -4.54 -10.15 -2.76
N PRO A 31 -5.82 -10.56 -2.80
CA PRO A 31 -6.92 -9.71 -2.35
C PRO A 31 -6.82 -9.48 -0.84
N LEU A 32 -6.65 -8.22 -0.43
CA LEU A 32 -6.49 -7.86 0.96
C LEU A 32 -7.59 -6.87 1.36
N SER A 33 -8.53 -7.33 2.19
CA SER A 33 -9.73 -6.56 2.58
C SER A 33 -9.51 -5.52 3.66
N ASN A 34 -8.32 -5.44 4.25
CA ASN A 34 -8.04 -4.59 5.40
C ASN A 34 -6.78 -3.73 5.26
N PHE A 35 -6.16 -3.76 4.08
CA PHE A 35 -4.90 -3.06 3.86
C PHE A 35 -4.65 -2.71 2.39
N ILE A 36 -4.05 -1.54 2.14
CA ILE A 36 -3.63 -1.10 0.81
C ILE A 36 -2.14 -0.74 0.87
N ILE A 37 -1.37 -1.27 -0.09
CA ILE A 37 0.04 -0.91 -0.28
C ILE A 37 0.18 0.17 -1.35
N PHE A 38 1.11 1.08 -1.14
CA PHE A 38 1.47 2.13 -2.09
C PHE A 38 2.86 1.89 -2.68
N PRO A 39 3.18 2.43 -3.86
CA PRO A 39 4.54 2.39 -4.40
C PRO A 39 5.57 2.92 -3.39
N LYS A 40 6.76 2.31 -3.38
CA LYS A 40 7.90 2.62 -2.50
C LYS A 40 7.67 2.37 -1.00
N THR A 41 6.48 1.91 -0.59
CA THR A 41 6.21 1.50 0.80
C THR A 41 6.48 0.02 1.01
N THR A 42 6.74 -0.39 2.26
CA THR A 42 6.97 -1.80 2.62
C THR A 42 6.00 -2.24 3.70
N VAL A 43 5.47 -3.44 3.56
CA VAL A 43 4.53 -4.03 4.52
C VAL A 43 4.97 -5.43 4.91
N PRO A 44 4.97 -5.76 6.22
CA PRO A 44 5.11 -7.13 6.69
C PRO A 44 3.76 -7.84 6.60
N LEU A 45 3.76 -9.06 6.09
CA LEU A 45 2.58 -9.92 5.98
C LEU A 45 2.85 -11.27 6.64
N ASN A 46 1.82 -11.79 7.32
CA ASN A 46 1.80 -13.15 7.84
C ASN A 46 0.82 -13.97 7.01
N ILE A 47 1.35 -14.90 6.23
CA ILE A 47 0.60 -15.72 5.28
C ILE A 47 0.36 -17.09 5.91
N PHE A 48 -0.89 -17.51 6.02
CA PHE A 48 -1.29 -18.79 6.64
C PHE A 48 -2.38 -19.52 5.84
N GLU A 49 -3.08 -18.85 4.93
CA GLU A 49 -4.07 -19.50 4.08
C GLU A 49 -3.36 -20.36 3.01
N PRO A 50 -3.75 -21.65 2.83
CA PRO A 50 -3.06 -22.57 1.91
C PRO A 50 -2.92 -22.02 0.48
N ARG A 51 -3.98 -21.40 -0.05
CA ARG A 51 -3.95 -20.81 -1.40
C ARG A 51 -2.90 -19.70 -1.55
N TYR A 52 -2.63 -18.94 -0.50
CA TYR A 52 -1.61 -17.88 -0.54
C TYR A 52 -0.21 -18.43 -0.21
N ILE A 53 -0.10 -19.49 0.56
CA ILE A 53 1.15 -20.24 0.69
C ILE A 53 1.58 -20.78 -0.67
N ASP A 54 0.68 -21.40 -1.44
CA ASP A 54 0.94 -21.87 -2.81
C ASP A 54 1.39 -20.68 -3.71
N MET A 55 0.67 -19.55 -3.64
CA MET A 55 1.01 -18.34 -4.40
C MET A 55 2.41 -17.81 -4.09
N ILE A 56 2.77 -17.73 -2.81
CA ILE A 56 4.10 -17.25 -2.41
C ILE A 56 5.18 -18.23 -2.86
N ASN A 57 4.98 -19.54 -2.71
CA ASN A 57 5.92 -20.55 -3.17
C ASN A 57 6.19 -20.44 -4.68
N ASP A 58 5.14 -20.26 -5.49
CA ASP A 58 5.29 -20.10 -6.94
C ASP A 58 5.96 -18.76 -7.30
N SER A 59 5.60 -17.68 -6.60
CA SER A 59 6.24 -16.37 -6.78
C SER A 59 7.73 -16.41 -6.42
N MET A 60 8.10 -17.12 -5.35
CA MET A 60 9.50 -17.26 -4.92
C MET A 60 10.37 -18.05 -5.92
N LYS A 61 9.78 -18.99 -6.66
CA LYS A 61 10.45 -19.73 -7.74
C LYS A 61 10.62 -18.92 -9.03
N SER A 62 9.94 -17.77 -9.13
CA SER A 62 9.96 -16.91 -10.32
C SER A 62 10.57 -15.54 -10.04
N ASN A 63 9.83 -14.48 -10.28
CA ASN A 63 10.29 -13.08 -10.17
C ASN A 63 10.03 -12.41 -8.81
N LYS A 64 9.40 -13.13 -7.87
CA LYS A 64 9.02 -12.67 -6.52
C LYS A 64 8.01 -11.52 -6.54
N LEU A 65 7.21 -11.41 -7.59
CA LEU A 65 6.21 -10.38 -7.76
C LEU A 65 4.82 -10.88 -7.40
N ILE A 66 4.07 -10.07 -6.65
CA ILE A 66 2.66 -10.31 -6.33
C ILE A 66 1.90 -8.99 -6.44
N GLY A 67 0.66 -9.06 -6.94
CA GLY A 67 -0.24 -7.91 -6.97
C GLY A 67 -1.04 -7.82 -5.68
N MET A 68 -1.03 -6.68 -5.03
CA MET A 68 -1.89 -6.37 -3.90
C MET A 68 -3.07 -5.57 -4.41
N ILE A 69 -4.30 -6.05 -4.16
CA ILE A 69 -5.51 -5.41 -4.66
C ILE A 69 -6.65 -5.57 -3.66
N GLN A 70 -7.50 -4.57 -3.55
CA GLN A 70 -8.59 -4.58 -2.60
C GLN A 70 -9.88 -5.15 -3.23
N PRO A 71 -10.65 -5.98 -2.51
CA PRO A 71 -12.02 -6.31 -2.89
C PRO A 71 -12.93 -5.08 -2.73
N LYS A 72 -13.89 -4.90 -3.65
CA LYS A 72 -14.87 -3.79 -3.61
C LYS A 72 -15.82 -3.89 -2.42
N THR A 73 -16.04 -5.10 -1.92
CA THR A 73 -16.90 -5.35 -0.76
C THR A 73 -16.16 -6.15 0.29
N SER A 74 -16.31 -5.75 1.53
CA SER A 74 -15.81 -6.49 2.70
C SER A 74 -16.70 -7.69 3.07
N ASN A 75 -17.63 -8.09 2.21
CA ASN A 75 -18.54 -9.18 2.51
C ASN A 75 -17.81 -10.53 2.52
N ILE A 76 -17.43 -10.98 3.71
CA ILE A 76 -16.69 -12.22 4.00
C ILE A 76 -17.37 -13.49 3.43
N LYS A 77 -18.66 -13.42 3.10
CA LYS A 77 -19.42 -14.57 2.57
C LYS A 77 -19.16 -14.85 1.09
N GLN A 78 -18.55 -13.93 0.35
CA GLN A 78 -18.21 -14.15 -1.05
C GLN A 78 -16.85 -14.84 -1.18
N ILE A 79 -16.85 -16.06 -1.68
CA ILE A 79 -15.63 -16.85 -1.96
C ILE A 79 -14.71 -16.10 -2.97
N LYS A 80 -15.31 -15.33 -3.89
CA LYS A 80 -14.60 -14.60 -4.95
C LYS A 80 -15.19 -13.19 -5.09
N PRO A 81 -14.86 -12.26 -4.19
CA PRO A 81 -15.38 -10.90 -4.27
C PRO A 81 -14.85 -10.17 -5.52
N GLU A 82 -15.64 -9.23 -6.03
CA GLU A 82 -15.19 -8.31 -7.07
C GLU A 82 -14.02 -7.47 -6.56
N LEU A 83 -13.02 -7.25 -7.40
CA LEU A 83 -11.83 -6.47 -7.06
C LEU A 83 -11.92 -5.06 -7.62
N HIS A 84 -11.30 -4.10 -6.92
CA HIS A 84 -11.08 -2.76 -7.45
C HIS A 84 -10.31 -2.80 -8.78
N GLU A 85 -10.35 -1.71 -9.52
CA GLU A 85 -9.68 -1.63 -10.82
C GLU A 85 -8.17 -1.36 -10.68
N VAL A 86 -7.77 -0.69 -9.60
CA VAL A 86 -6.38 -0.31 -9.35
C VAL A 86 -5.84 -1.04 -8.14
N GLY A 87 -4.69 -1.68 -8.32
CA GLY A 87 -3.89 -2.29 -7.28
C GLY A 87 -2.43 -1.85 -7.36
N CYS A 88 -1.58 -2.42 -6.53
CA CYS A 88 -0.14 -2.16 -6.52
C CYS A 88 0.64 -3.47 -6.65
N LEU A 89 1.54 -3.54 -7.62
CA LEU A 89 2.51 -4.62 -7.76
C LEU A 89 3.57 -4.46 -6.67
N GLY A 90 3.80 -5.51 -5.92
CA GLY A 90 4.84 -5.56 -4.89
C GLY A 90 5.86 -6.65 -5.18
N LYS A 91 7.06 -6.48 -4.65
CA LYS A 91 8.12 -7.49 -4.65
C LYS A 91 8.36 -8.01 -3.25
N ILE A 92 8.43 -9.32 -3.12
CA ILE A 92 8.82 -9.99 -1.87
C ILE A 92 10.31 -9.73 -1.66
N THR A 93 10.62 -8.99 -0.60
CA THR A 93 11.99 -8.57 -0.24
C THR A 93 12.57 -9.36 0.92
N SER A 94 11.71 -9.94 1.74
CA SER A 94 12.09 -10.82 2.86
C SER A 94 11.12 -12.00 2.92
N PHE A 95 11.64 -13.16 3.26
CA PHE A 95 10.85 -14.39 3.41
C PHE A 95 11.42 -15.21 4.55
N ARG A 96 10.53 -15.69 5.41
CA ARG A 96 10.84 -16.64 6.48
C ARG A 96 9.64 -17.56 6.71
N GLU A 97 9.88 -18.86 6.70
CA GLU A 97 8.91 -19.84 7.17
C GLU A 97 9.01 -19.99 8.69
N THR A 98 7.87 -20.10 9.35
CA THR A 98 7.77 -20.35 10.79
C THR A 98 7.54 -21.83 11.05
N GLU A 99 7.82 -22.30 12.30
CA GLU A 99 7.71 -23.72 12.67
C GLU A 99 6.28 -24.27 12.50
N ASP A 100 5.27 -23.41 12.53
CA ASP A 100 3.86 -23.77 12.33
C ASP A 100 3.42 -23.68 10.85
N GLY A 101 4.37 -23.55 9.92
CA GLY A 101 4.13 -23.58 8.47
C GLY A 101 3.54 -22.28 7.90
N ARG A 102 3.55 -21.16 8.64
CA ARG A 102 3.18 -19.84 8.11
C ARG A 102 4.38 -19.17 7.45
N PHE A 103 4.12 -18.25 6.56
CA PHE A 103 5.16 -17.44 5.93
C PHE A 103 5.10 -16.00 6.45
N LEU A 104 6.22 -15.54 7.00
CA LEU A 104 6.44 -14.13 7.29
C LEU A 104 7.21 -13.52 6.14
N ILE A 105 6.60 -12.59 5.43
CA ILE A 105 7.20 -11.93 4.27
C ILE A 105 7.18 -10.42 4.43
N GLU A 106 8.11 -9.74 3.77
CA GLU A 106 8.02 -8.29 3.52
C GLU A 106 7.78 -8.06 2.04
N VAL A 107 6.81 -7.22 1.74
CA VAL A 107 6.46 -6.84 0.36
C VAL A 107 6.73 -5.35 0.19
N LYS A 108 7.59 -5.00 -0.76
CA LYS A 108 7.84 -3.61 -1.18
C LYS A 108 6.98 -3.29 -2.39
N GLY A 109 6.11 -2.28 -2.29
CA GLY A 109 5.33 -1.75 -3.41
C GLY A 109 6.26 -1.14 -4.47
N LEU A 110 6.01 -1.45 -5.72
CA LEU A 110 6.81 -1.01 -6.85
C LEU A 110 6.06 -0.02 -7.73
N ILE A 111 4.95 -0.45 -8.30
CA ILE A 111 4.17 0.30 -9.30
C ILE A 111 2.70 -0.09 -9.19
N ARG A 112 1.82 0.86 -9.40
CA ARG A 112 0.39 0.60 -9.51
C ARG A 112 0.08 -0.08 -10.84
N PHE A 113 -0.99 -0.85 -10.86
CA PHE A 113 -1.51 -1.47 -12.08
C PHE A 113 -3.02 -1.26 -12.19
N ARG A 114 -3.50 -1.32 -13.43
CA ARG A 114 -4.94 -1.42 -13.74
C ARG A 114 -5.27 -2.85 -14.11
N LYS A 115 -6.28 -3.40 -13.48
CA LYS A 115 -6.85 -4.71 -13.80
C LYS A 115 -7.49 -4.65 -15.20
N ILE A 116 -7.14 -5.60 -16.06
CA ILE A 116 -7.77 -5.80 -17.38
C ILE A 116 -8.82 -6.90 -17.28
N ALA A 117 -8.38 -8.10 -16.88
CA ALA A 117 -9.23 -9.26 -16.77
C ALA A 117 -8.75 -10.18 -15.66
N GLU A 118 -9.63 -11.05 -15.20
CA GLU A 118 -9.25 -12.17 -14.37
C GLU A 118 -9.07 -13.42 -15.24
N MET A 119 -7.93 -14.08 -15.05
CA MET A 119 -7.58 -15.27 -15.81
C MET A 119 -8.23 -16.51 -15.19
N SER A 120 -8.74 -17.39 -16.05
CA SER A 120 -9.09 -18.75 -15.62
C SER A 120 -7.81 -19.57 -15.55
N THR A 121 -7.47 -20.06 -14.36
CA THR A 121 -6.27 -20.88 -14.12
C THR A 121 -6.62 -22.05 -13.21
N GLU A 122 -5.79 -23.09 -13.20
CA GLU A 122 -5.88 -24.21 -12.25
C GLU A 122 -5.35 -23.86 -10.85
N ASN A 123 -4.76 -22.67 -10.70
CA ASN A 123 -4.20 -22.20 -9.43
C ASN A 123 -5.31 -21.99 -8.40
N LYS A 124 -5.04 -22.30 -7.14
CA LYS A 124 -5.94 -22.00 -6.01
C LYS A 124 -6.03 -20.52 -5.68
N TYR A 125 -5.13 -19.70 -6.21
CA TYR A 125 -5.09 -18.25 -6.07
C TYR A 125 -5.48 -17.55 -7.38
N ARG A 126 -5.83 -16.29 -7.29
CA ARG A 126 -6.28 -15.49 -8.43
C ARG A 126 -5.09 -14.95 -9.23
N VAL A 127 -5.24 -14.95 -10.55
CA VAL A 127 -4.27 -14.35 -11.49
C VAL A 127 -5.00 -13.31 -12.32
N LEU A 128 -4.43 -12.12 -12.42
CA LEU A 128 -4.98 -11.03 -13.23
C LEU A 128 -4.08 -10.74 -14.43
N GLU A 129 -4.70 -10.44 -15.55
CA GLU A 129 -4.10 -9.67 -16.62
C GLU A 129 -4.16 -8.19 -16.27
N VAL A 130 -3.03 -7.49 -16.40
CA VAL A 130 -2.87 -6.11 -15.90
C VAL A 130 -2.16 -5.20 -16.88
N ASN A 131 -2.35 -3.89 -16.70
CA ASN A 131 -1.68 -2.84 -17.45
C ASN A 131 -1.06 -1.82 -16.51
N PHE A 132 0.14 -1.33 -16.83
CA PHE A 132 0.91 -0.38 -16.04
C PHE A 132 1.03 1.01 -16.67
N LYS A 133 0.51 1.22 -17.89
CA LYS A 133 0.76 2.42 -18.69
C LYS A 133 0.41 3.73 -17.96
N ASP A 134 -0.68 3.72 -17.19
CA ASP A 134 -1.15 4.90 -16.46
C ASP A 134 -0.23 5.30 -15.29
N PHE A 135 0.69 4.40 -14.90
CA PHE A 135 1.44 4.50 -13.63
C PHE A 135 2.96 4.38 -13.80
N TYR A 136 3.50 4.48 -15.00
CA TYR A 136 4.95 4.38 -15.24
C TYR A 136 5.78 5.39 -14.43
N GLN A 137 5.19 6.53 -14.06
CA GLN A 137 5.83 7.51 -13.18
C GLN A 137 6.16 6.96 -11.78
N ASP A 138 5.51 5.89 -11.32
CA ASP A 138 5.82 5.28 -10.03
C ASP A 138 7.22 4.64 -9.99
N LEU A 139 7.78 4.29 -11.17
CA LEU A 139 9.13 3.74 -11.32
C LEU A 139 10.21 4.81 -11.47
N GLU A 140 9.82 6.04 -11.73
CA GLU A 140 10.75 7.13 -12.01
C GLU A 140 11.09 7.85 -10.69
N ASP A 141 12.38 8.13 -10.48
CA ASP A 141 12.84 9.01 -9.40
C ASP A 141 12.78 10.47 -9.89
N LYS A 142 11.58 10.93 -10.24
CA LYS A 142 11.40 12.33 -10.65
C LYS A 142 11.59 13.24 -9.45
N LYS A 143 12.42 14.28 -9.64
CA LYS A 143 12.36 15.48 -8.81
C LYS A 143 11.04 16.19 -9.16
N GLU A 144 10.00 15.89 -8.43
CA GLU A 144 8.75 16.63 -8.55
C GLU A 144 8.95 18.08 -8.09
N ASN A 145 8.16 19.01 -8.64
CA ASN A 145 8.18 20.42 -8.22
C ASN A 145 7.65 20.62 -6.79
N LEU A 146 7.21 19.55 -6.13
CA LEU A 146 6.75 19.54 -4.75
C LEU A 146 7.93 19.69 -3.78
N LYS A 147 7.73 20.48 -2.74
CA LYS A 147 8.70 20.69 -1.64
C LYS A 147 8.12 20.16 -0.34
N PHE A 148 8.99 19.82 0.61
CA PHE A 148 8.53 19.43 1.96
C PHE A 148 7.70 20.53 2.65
N SER A 149 7.96 21.82 2.35
CA SER A 149 7.11 22.92 2.80
C SER A 149 5.64 22.79 2.41
N ASP A 150 5.35 22.13 1.27
CA ASP A 150 3.99 21.92 0.79
C ASP A 150 3.23 20.85 1.61
N LEU A 151 3.93 20.13 2.48
CA LEU A 151 3.38 19.12 3.38
C LEU A 151 3.21 19.62 4.83
N GLU A 152 3.65 20.83 5.19
CA GLU A 152 3.65 21.29 6.59
C GLU A 152 2.27 21.25 7.23
N LEU A 153 1.23 21.71 6.52
CA LEU A 153 -0.15 21.66 7.02
C LEU A 153 -0.63 20.21 7.14
N ILE A 154 -0.33 19.38 6.15
CA ILE A 154 -0.68 17.94 6.18
C ILE A 154 -0.02 17.26 7.37
N PHE A 155 1.26 17.53 7.61
CA PHE A 155 1.97 16.98 8.77
C PHE A 155 1.35 17.44 10.09
N LYS A 156 1.00 18.72 10.22
CA LYS A 156 0.36 19.26 11.42
C LYS A 156 -0.98 18.58 11.69
N ASP A 157 -1.84 18.47 10.68
CA ASP A 157 -3.18 17.91 10.80
C ASP A 157 -3.12 16.39 11.05
N LEU A 158 -2.24 15.67 10.33
CA LEU A 158 -2.02 14.25 10.56
C LEU A 158 -1.46 13.99 11.97
N LYS A 159 -0.51 14.81 12.43
CA LYS A 159 0.03 14.67 13.79
C LYS A 159 -1.09 14.75 14.83
N SER A 160 -1.95 15.75 14.73
CA SER A 160 -3.11 15.91 15.60
C SER A 160 -4.06 14.68 15.53
N LEU A 161 -4.35 14.20 14.31
CA LEU A 161 -5.21 13.04 14.10
C LEU A 161 -4.62 11.76 14.70
N PHE A 162 -3.33 11.50 14.50
CA PHE A 162 -2.63 10.33 15.04
C PHE A 162 -2.58 10.35 16.57
N GLU A 163 -2.25 11.50 17.16
CA GLU A 163 -2.22 11.68 18.62
C GLU A 163 -3.60 11.40 19.25
N LYS A 164 -4.67 11.92 18.64
CA LYS A 164 -6.05 11.67 19.10
C LYS A 164 -6.48 10.19 18.97
N ARG A 165 -5.95 9.49 17.99
CA ARG A 165 -6.22 8.06 17.76
C ARG A 165 -5.26 7.15 18.55
N GLY A 166 -4.33 7.71 19.34
CA GLY A 166 -3.36 6.95 20.12
C GLY A 166 -2.25 6.28 19.31
N PHE A 167 -1.99 6.75 18.08
CA PHE A 167 -0.90 6.25 17.25
C PHE A 167 0.38 7.04 17.48
N ILE A 168 1.50 6.32 17.55
CA ILE A 168 2.84 6.91 17.68
C ILE A 168 3.57 6.76 16.35
N ILE A 169 3.96 7.89 15.75
CA ILE A 169 4.71 7.93 14.49
C ILE A 169 6.08 8.58 14.70
N ASN A 170 7.09 8.00 14.06
CA ASN A 170 8.42 8.61 14.00
C ASN A 170 8.49 9.62 12.85
N TRP A 171 8.06 10.85 13.12
CA TRP A 171 8.04 11.95 12.15
C TRP A 171 9.43 12.28 11.60
N LYS A 172 10.48 12.16 12.42
CA LYS A 172 11.87 12.40 11.98
C LYS A 172 12.30 11.39 10.92
N ALA A 173 11.92 10.11 11.07
CA ALA A 173 12.23 9.09 10.08
C ALA A 173 11.49 9.33 8.75
N LEU A 174 10.26 9.83 8.79
CA LEU A 174 9.50 10.20 7.59
C LEU A 174 10.16 11.36 6.83
N GLN A 175 10.64 12.37 7.53
CA GLN A 175 11.29 13.53 6.91
C GLN A 175 12.67 13.22 6.28
N GLN A 176 13.25 12.06 6.58
CA GLN A 176 14.50 11.58 5.97
C GLN A 176 14.28 10.81 4.67
N GLN A 177 13.03 10.50 4.33
CA GLN A 177 12.65 9.82 3.09
C GLN A 177 12.50 10.83 1.94
N SER A 178 12.45 10.32 0.71
CA SER A 178 12.06 11.14 -0.44
C SER A 178 10.60 11.61 -0.29
N LEU A 179 10.24 12.65 -1.01
CA LEU A 179 8.91 13.25 -0.90
C LEU A 179 7.80 12.27 -1.31
N ASP A 180 8.04 11.50 -2.36
CA ASP A 180 7.10 10.48 -2.84
C ASP A 180 6.96 9.30 -1.87
N GLU A 181 8.07 8.83 -1.27
CA GLU A 181 8.01 7.84 -0.19
C GLU A 181 7.22 8.38 1.01
N THR A 182 7.44 9.63 1.38
CA THR A 182 6.74 10.28 2.49
C THR A 182 5.24 10.36 2.24
N ILE A 183 4.79 10.87 1.07
CA ILE A 183 3.38 11.00 0.74
C ILE A 183 2.71 9.61 0.68
N ASN A 184 3.38 8.62 0.09
CA ASN A 184 2.87 7.26 0.01
C ASN A 184 2.80 6.59 1.39
N ALA A 185 3.80 6.79 2.24
CA ALA A 185 3.79 6.29 3.61
C ALA A 185 2.67 6.93 4.44
N LEU A 186 2.44 8.24 4.30
CA LEU A 186 1.34 8.94 4.96
C LEU A 186 -0.01 8.43 4.47
N ALA A 187 -0.21 8.24 3.15
CA ALA A 187 -1.44 7.68 2.60
C ALA A 187 -1.72 6.27 3.15
N MET A 188 -0.67 5.45 3.26
CA MET A 188 -0.78 4.08 3.78
C MET A 188 -1.07 4.04 5.27
N ALA A 189 -0.32 4.80 6.08
CA ALA A 189 -0.34 4.73 7.54
C ALA A 189 -1.51 5.50 8.17
N SER A 190 -2.07 6.50 7.48
CA SER A 190 -3.16 7.32 8.01
C SER A 190 -4.37 6.47 8.41
N PRO A 191 -5.09 6.84 9.48
CA PRO A 191 -6.27 6.13 9.96
C PRO A 191 -7.52 6.45 9.12
N PHE A 192 -7.33 6.54 7.81
CA PHE A 192 -8.39 6.73 6.82
C PHE A 192 -9.12 5.41 6.55
N SER A 193 -10.35 5.49 6.07
CA SER A 193 -11.09 4.33 5.62
C SER A 193 -10.40 3.64 4.43
N LEU A 194 -10.78 2.41 4.13
CA LEU A 194 -10.20 1.69 2.99
C LEU A 194 -10.62 2.30 1.66
N GLU A 195 -11.84 2.84 1.59
CA GLU A 195 -12.36 3.56 0.44
C GLU A 195 -11.56 4.85 0.19
N GLU A 196 -11.27 5.63 1.24
CA GLU A 196 -10.43 6.81 1.16
C GLU A 196 -9.01 6.45 0.71
N LYS A 197 -8.42 5.39 1.26
CA LYS A 197 -7.11 4.89 0.83
C LYS A 197 -7.12 4.41 -0.62
N GLN A 198 -8.21 3.80 -1.09
CA GLN A 198 -8.36 3.41 -2.49
C GLN A 198 -8.39 4.64 -3.40
N VAL A 199 -9.13 5.69 -3.03
CA VAL A 199 -9.12 6.98 -3.74
C VAL A 199 -7.71 7.59 -3.81
N LEU A 200 -6.93 7.46 -2.73
CA LEU A 200 -5.52 7.91 -2.73
C LEU A 200 -4.63 7.04 -3.63
N LEU A 201 -4.85 5.73 -3.68
CA LEU A 201 -4.11 4.83 -4.57
C LEU A 201 -4.39 5.14 -6.05
N GLU A 202 -5.64 5.46 -6.38
CA GLU A 202 -6.11 5.78 -7.73
C GLU A 202 -5.71 7.17 -8.22
N ALA A 203 -5.22 8.05 -7.33
CA ALA A 203 -4.77 9.39 -7.70
C ALA A 203 -3.71 9.34 -8.80
N GLN A 204 -3.90 10.07 -9.91
CA GLN A 204 -3.07 9.95 -11.11
C GLN A 204 -1.58 10.19 -10.83
N ASN A 205 -1.26 11.22 -10.04
CA ASN A 205 0.10 11.59 -9.68
C ASN A 205 0.21 11.94 -8.18
N LEU A 206 1.40 12.25 -7.76
CA LEU A 206 1.72 12.52 -6.36
C LEU A 206 1.10 13.81 -5.84
N ASP A 207 1.02 14.86 -6.67
CA ASP A 207 0.41 16.13 -6.31
C ASP A 207 -1.10 15.99 -6.06
N ILE A 208 -1.79 15.27 -6.95
CA ILE A 208 -3.21 14.94 -6.76
C ILE A 208 -3.40 14.11 -5.48
N ARG A 209 -2.51 13.14 -5.23
CA ARG A 209 -2.58 12.33 -3.99
C ARG A 209 -2.41 13.18 -2.75
N LYS A 210 -1.42 14.08 -2.73
CA LYS A 210 -1.20 15.05 -1.65
C LYS A 210 -2.44 15.90 -1.39
N ASN A 211 -3.04 16.46 -2.45
CA ASN A 211 -4.21 17.30 -2.33
C ASN A 211 -5.42 16.52 -1.79
N LYS A 212 -5.61 15.27 -2.24
CA LYS A 212 -6.66 14.38 -1.70
C LYS A 212 -6.43 14.02 -0.22
N ILE A 213 -5.19 13.83 0.22
CA ILE A 213 -4.87 13.67 1.65
C ILE A 213 -5.35 14.90 2.43
N ALA A 214 -5.05 16.11 1.95
CA ALA A 214 -5.47 17.34 2.60
C ALA A 214 -7.01 17.50 2.62
N GLU A 215 -7.71 17.09 1.56
CA GLU A 215 -9.17 17.09 1.49
C GLU A 215 -9.78 16.12 2.52
N ILE A 216 -9.29 14.89 2.56
CA ILE A 216 -9.75 13.87 3.52
C ILE A 216 -9.50 14.35 4.96
N LEU A 217 -8.33 14.93 5.25
CA LEU A 217 -8.03 15.46 6.58
C LEU A 217 -9.01 16.54 7.04
N LYS A 218 -9.50 17.38 6.15
CA LYS A 218 -10.49 18.40 6.49
C LYS A 218 -11.78 17.79 7.05
N THR A 219 -12.23 16.65 6.53
CA THR A 219 -13.43 15.97 7.08
C THR A 219 -13.18 15.51 8.50
N TYR A 220 -12.03 14.92 8.78
CA TYR A 220 -11.64 14.46 10.13
C TYR A 220 -11.41 15.62 11.12
N THR A 221 -11.00 16.80 10.66
CA THR A 221 -10.82 17.97 11.53
C THR A 221 -12.12 18.69 11.81
N HIS A 222 -13.06 18.70 10.86
CA HIS A 222 -14.39 19.32 11.05
C HIS A 222 -15.20 18.59 12.11
N ASP A 223 -15.23 17.25 12.06
CA ASP A 223 -15.91 16.42 13.07
C ASP A 223 -15.39 16.64 14.50
N ILE A 224 -14.14 17.13 14.62
CA ILE A 224 -13.47 17.42 15.88
C ILE A 224 -14.00 18.73 16.50
N TYR A 225 -14.35 19.71 15.70
CA TYR A 225 -14.86 21.00 16.18
C TYR A 225 -16.33 20.91 16.57
N GLU A 226 -17.14 20.12 15.85
CA GLU A 226 -18.55 19.94 16.19
C GLU A 226 -18.77 19.16 17.50
N ASN A 227 -17.97 18.14 17.77
CA ASN A 227 -18.07 17.35 19.01
C ASN A 227 -17.57 18.06 20.27
N ASN A 228 -16.83 19.18 20.15
CA ASN A 228 -16.38 19.99 21.28
C ASN A 228 -17.34 21.16 21.61
N THR A 229 -18.41 21.34 20.83
CA THR A 229 -19.36 22.47 21.03
C THR A 229 -20.64 22.03 21.74
N ILE A 230 -20.74 20.76 22.15
CA ILE A 230 -21.85 20.23 22.93
C ILE A 230 -21.31 19.81 24.31
N GLN A 231 -21.02 20.78 25.17
CA GLN A 231 -20.98 20.68 26.63
C GLN A 231 -21.57 21.93 27.25
#